data_7f76b400e389ac1f0b65ca953675f440
#
_entry.id   7f76b400e389ac1f0b65ca953675f440
#
_cell.length_a   1.000
_cell.length_b   1.000
_cell.length_c   1.000
_cell.angle_alpha   90.00
_cell.angle_beta   90.00
_cell.angle_gamma   90.00
#
_symmetry.space_group_name_H-M   'P 1'
#
loop_
_entity.id
_entity.type
_entity.pdbx_description
1 polymer ?
#
loop_
_entity_poly.entity_id
_entity_poly.type
_entity_poly.pdbx_seq_one_letter_code
_entity_poly.pdbx_strand_id
1 'polypeptide(L)'
;PYGTAPGRGASGSPSAAAATAQHPAAKGFLLPVVSGSGGAGKSAVALLAAHAAQGLGLRTLLLDFDLQFGDMAQLMGVKKPLRIDVVLARPERLGQLACEGKVPALLAAPEHVDAAEAVVAQAPALLDAVRERFDVIVANTGGAWAEQHAVLLERSSKALFLVDQRATSVHATQRALDLCARCGIAVNPFLFTLNGCGKGAPLSSMDVSCALKGAHVHELSDGGADVEELLAAGLVVDLIDSRNDLFEGVEELMAEILPGVSAAAGSSREGPGM
;
A
#
# COMPACT_ATOMS: atom_id res chain seq x y z
N PRO A 1 35.83 50.88 -59.03
CA PRO A 1 36.13 49.61 -59.59
C PRO A 1 36.31 48.56 -58.46
N TYR A 2 35.63 47.55 -58.66
CA TYR A 2 35.93 46.16 -58.21
C TYR A 2 36.26 45.97 -56.73
N GLY A 3 35.67 45.09 -55.99
CA GLY A 3 35.07 43.79 -56.34
C GLY A 3 35.21 42.88 -55.13
N THR A 4 34.42 41.89 -55.12
CA THR A 4 34.45 40.55 -54.44
C THR A 4 33.72 40.37 -53.11
N ALA A 5 32.61 39.71 -53.21
CA ALA A 5 32.09 38.73 -52.25
C ALA A 5 32.88 37.38 -52.40
N PRO A 6 32.68 36.33 -51.61
CA PRO A 6 31.65 36.04 -50.63
C PRO A 6 32.20 35.35 -49.35
N GLY A 7 31.39 35.21 -48.33
CA GLY A 7 31.66 34.33 -47.18
C GLY A 7 30.38 33.78 -46.59
N ARG A 8 30.01 32.53 -46.93
CA ARG A 8 28.96 31.77 -46.30
C ARG A 8 29.37 31.46 -44.86
N GLY A 9 28.57 31.83 -43.91
CA GLY A 9 28.67 31.51 -42.51
C GLY A 9 27.41 30.82 -42.05
N ALA A 10 27.56 29.63 -41.50
CA ALA A 10 26.58 28.63 -41.14
C ALA A 10 25.47 29.10 -40.22
N SER A 11 24.27 28.75 -40.59
CA SER A 11 23.06 28.79 -39.74
C SER A 11 23.17 27.77 -38.63
N GLY A 12 23.47 28.20 -37.42
CA GLY A 12 23.29 27.42 -36.20
C GLY A 12 21.88 27.61 -35.70
N SER A 13 21.02 26.61 -35.90
CA SER A 13 19.72 26.55 -35.25
C SER A 13 19.89 26.39 -33.74
N PRO A 14 19.18 27.15 -32.90
CA PRO A 14 19.18 26.87 -31.48
C PRO A 14 18.39 25.57 -31.25
N SER A 15 19.09 24.56 -30.72
CA SER A 15 18.49 23.36 -30.16
C SER A 15 17.41 23.76 -29.17
N ALA A 16 16.17 23.40 -29.48
CA ALA A 16 15.06 23.47 -28.56
C ALA A 16 15.33 22.46 -27.44
N ALA A 17 15.88 22.95 -26.33
CA ALA A 17 15.82 22.23 -25.07
C ALA A 17 14.32 22.04 -24.72
N ALA A 18 13.83 20.85 -24.88
CA ALA A 18 12.50 20.47 -24.43
C ALA A 18 12.42 20.75 -22.92
N ALA A 19 11.76 21.86 -22.58
CA ALA A 19 11.31 22.08 -21.22
C ALA A 19 10.34 20.95 -20.89
N THR A 20 10.83 19.96 -20.17
CA THR A 20 9.98 18.99 -19.47
C THR A 20 9.09 19.81 -18.54
N ALA A 21 7.85 20.01 -18.92
CA ALA A 21 6.81 20.55 -18.06
C ALA A 21 6.77 19.60 -16.85
N GLN A 22 7.32 20.05 -15.74
CA GLN A 22 7.16 19.40 -14.45
C GLN A 22 5.68 19.57 -14.09
N HIS A 23 4.88 18.56 -14.44
CA HIS A 23 3.61 18.37 -13.77
C HIS A 23 3.93 18.26 -12.26
N PRO A 24 3.17 18.95 -11.38
CA PRO A 24 3.33 18.73 -9.96
C PRO A 24 3.21 17.22 -9.74
N ALA A 25 4.29 16.61 -9.23
CA ALA A 25 4.35 15.17 -9.03
C ALA A 25 3.12 14.78 -8.22
N ALA A 26 2.29 13.90 -8.78
CA ALA A 26 1.11 13.43 -8.09
C ALA A 26 1.59 12.79 -6.78
N LYS A 27 0.99 13.19 -5.64
CA LYS A 27 1.36 12.62 -4.33
C LYS A 27 1.21 11.11 -4.39
N GLY A 28 2.16 10.36 -3.80
CA GLY A 28 2.15 8.90 -3.76
C GLY A 28 0.82 8.33 -3.28
N PHE A 29 0.46 7.17 -3.80
CA PHE A 29 -0.79 6.46 -3.51
C PHE A 29 -0.75 5.88 -2.10
N LEU A 30 -1.56 6.39 -1.18
CA LEU A 30 -1.65 5.91 0.20
C LEU A 30 -2.78 4.87 0.33
N LEU A 31 -2.42 3.67 0.76
CA LEU A 31 -3.29 2.50 0.93
C LEU A 31 -3.22 1.97 2.37
N PRO A 32 -4.03 2.47 3.31
CA PRO A 32 -4.19 1.84 4.60
C PRO A 32 -4.88 0.47 4.47
N VAL A 33 -4.42 -0.50 5.29
CA VAL A 33 -5.06 -1.79 5.46
C VAL A 33 -5.72 -1.81 6.84
N VAL A 34 -7.05 -1.82 6.86
CA VAL A 34 -7.86 -1.72 8.07
C VAL A 34 -8.82 -2.91 8.19
N SER A 35 -9.36 -3.15 9.37
CA SER A 35 -10.43 -4.14 9.59
C SER A 35 -11.29 -3.74 10.78
N GLY A 36 -12.51 -4.22 10.85
CA GLY A 36 -13.37 -4.05 12.02
C GLY A 36 -12.99 -4.95 13.20
N SER A 37 -12.19 -6.00 12.98
CA SER A 37 -11.85 -7.02 13.98
C SER A 37 -10.37 -7.35 14.01
N GLY A 38 -9.87 -7.83 15.14
CA GLY A 38 -8.57 -8.46 15.23
C GLY A 38 -8.52 -9.81 14.49
N GLY A 39 -7.35 -10.20 13.99
CA GLY A 39 -7.14 -11.48 13.33
C GLY A 39 -7.71 -11.60 11.91
N ALA A 40 -8.09 -10.49 11.26
CA ALA A 40 -8.55 -10.49 9.87
C ALA A 40 -7.42 -10.59 8.83
N GLY A 41 -6.16 -10.72 9.24
CA GLY A 41 -5.01 -10.88 8.35
C GLY A 41 -4.38 -9.56 7.86
N LYS A 42 -4.63 -8.43 8.54
CA LYS A 42 -4.11 -7.10 8.10
C LYS A 42 -2.60 -7.09 7.86
N SER A 43 -1.81 -7.56 8.82
CA SER A 43 -0.35 -7.56 8.73
C SER A 43 0.15 -8.36 7.53
N ALA A 44 -0.40 -9.55 7.31
CA ALA A 44 -0.04 -10.39 6.17
C ALA A 44 -0.41 -9.70 4.84
N VAL A 45 -1.66 -9.23 4.71
CA VAL A 45 -2.12 -8.58 3.48
C VAL A 45 -1.38 -7.27 3.22
N ALA A 46 -1.10 -6.45 4.24
CA ALA A 46 -0.31 -5.22 4.08
C ALA A 46 1.11 -5.50 3.57
N LEU A 47 1.76 -6.50 4.16
CA LEU A 47 3.08 -6.93 3.76
C LEU A 47 3.10 -7.43 2.31
N LEU A 48 2.19 -8.33 1.96
CA LEU A 48 2.09 -8.89 0.60
C LEU A 48 1.70 -7.81 -0.43
N ALA A 49 0.79 -6.89 -0.09
CA ALA A 49 0.41 -5.77 -0.95
C ALA A 49 1.59 -4.82 -1.24
N ALA A 50 2.44 -4.56 -0.23
CA ALA A 50 3.64 -3.77 -0.44
C ALA A 50 4.65 -4.46 -1.37
N HIS A 51 4.84 -5.77 -1.21
CA HIS A 51 5.69 -6.55 -2.11
C HIS A 51 5.12 -6.63 -3.52
N ALA A 52 3.81 -6.82 -3.67
CA ALA A 52 3.13 -6.82 -4.97
C ALA A 52 3.32 -5.48 -5.70
N ALA A 53 3.09 -4.35 -5.02
CA ALA A 53 3.28 -3.02 -5.60
C ALA A 53 4.75 -2.78 -6.01
N GLN A 54 5.72 -3.22 -5.18
CA GLN A 54 7.14 -3.14 -5.51
C GLN A 54 7.49 -4.05 -6.70
N GLY A 55 6.89 -5.24 -6.77
CA GLY A 55 7.04 -6.17 -7.90
C GLY A 55 6.53 -5.61 -9.23
N LEU A 56 5.52 -4.76 -9.19
CA LEU A 56 4.99 -3.99 -10.33
C LEU A 56 5.89 -2.80 -10.75
N GLY A 57 7.04 -2.63 -10.11
CA GLY A 57 8.02 -1.59 -10.44
C GLY A 57 7.77 -0.22 -9.81
N LEU A 58 6.85 -0.13 -8.85
CA LEU A 58 6.54 1.10 -8.13
C LEU A 58 7.41 1.22 -6.87
N ARG A 59 8.02 2.40 -6.63
CA ARG A 59 8.77 2.64 -5.39
C ARG A 59 7.81 2.59 -4.21
N THR A 60 7.88 1.50 -3.44
CA THR A 60 6.88 1.19 -2.41
C THR A 60 7.45 1.30 -1.01
N LEU A 61 6.71 1.94 -0.12
CA LEU A 61 6.95 1.97 1.31
C LEU A 61 5.91 1.10 2.02
N LEU A 62 6.38 0.15 2.82
CA LEU A 62 5.58 -0.47 3.88
C LEU A 62 5.73 0.38 5.14
N LEU A 63 4.64 1.01 5.56
CA LEU A 63 4.56 1.82 6.76
C LEU A 63 3.86 1.04 7.86
N ASP A 64 4.57 0.71 8.93
CA ASP A 64 3.97 0.04 10.07
C ASP A 64 3.32 1.06 11.02
N PHE A 65 2.04 1.27 10.82
CA PHE A 65 1.24 2.23 11.61
C PHE A 65 0.39 1.54 12.69
N ASP A 66 0.69 0.26 13.02
CA ASP A 66 0.32 -0.32 14.29
C ASP A 66 1.30 0.16 15.36
N LEU A 67 1.05 1.37 15.87
CA LEU A 67 1.98 2.11 16.70
C LEU A 67 2.24 1.47 18.07
N GLN A 68 1.44 0.49 18.46
CA GLN A 68 1.54 -0.17 19.75
C GLN A 68 2.16 -1.56 19.67
N PHE A 69 1.82 -2.31 18.63
CA PHE A 69 2.18 -3.72 18.51
C PHE A 69 2.67 -4.08 17.11
N GLY A 70 3.23 -3.10 16.38
CA GLY A 70 3.74 -3.28 15.03
C GLY A 70 4.80 -4.36 14.93
N ASP A 71 4.64 -5.23 13.95
CA ASP A 71 5.41 -6.46 13.75
C ASP A 71 6.03 -6.57 12.34
N MET A 72 5.85 -5.57 11.49
CA MET A 72 6.32 -5.59 10.10
C MET A 72 7.81 -5.87 9.97
N ALA A 73 8.64 -5.35 10.89
CA ALA A 73 10.07 -5.62 10.88
C ALA A 73 10.39 -7.10 11.11
N GLN A 74 9.66 -7.77 12.00
CA GLN A 74 9.81 -9.20 12.25
C GLN A 74 9.34 -10.02 11.06
N LEU A 75 8.16 -9.72 10.51
CA LEU A 75 7.58 -10.42 9.38
C LEU A 75 8.42 -10.28 8.09
N MET A 76 9.15 -9.17 7.95
CA MET A 76 10.12 -8.96 6.86
C MET A 76 11.53 -9.51 7.16
N GLY A 77 11.79 -10.04 8.34
CA GLY A 77 13.12 -10.48 8.77
C GLY A 77 14.14 -9.34 8.95
N VAL A 78 13.70 -8.09 9.11
CA VAL A 78 14.58 -6.91 9.21
C VAL A 78 15.02 -6.70 10.65
N LYS A 79 16.31 -6.95 10.94
CA LYS A 79 16.88 -6.90 12.31
C LYS A 79 17.06 -5.47 12.85
N LYS A 80 17.31 -4.48 12.02
CA LYS A 80 17.58 -3.09 12.39
C LYS A 80 16.75 -2.13 11.52
N PRO A 81 15.43 -2.08 11.70
CA PRO A 81 14.59 -1.22 10.88
C PRO A 81 14.80 0.25 11.23
N LEU A 82 14.57 1.13 10.25
CA LEU A 82 14.33 2.54 10.55
C LEU A 82 12.92 2.66 11.14
N ARG A 83 12.80 3.41 12.25
CA ARG A 83 11.53 3.54 12.98
C ARG A 83 10.94 4.93 12.85
N ILE A 84 9.62 5.04 13.00
CA ILE A 84 8.87 6.29 12.84
C ILE A 84 9.37 7.36 13.82
N ASP A 85 9.52 7.05 15.10
CA ASP A 85 10.00 7.96 16.16
C ASP A 85 11.39 8.52 15.84
N VAL A 86 12.27 7.70 15.29
CA VAL A 86 13.61 8.12 14.85
C VAL A 86 13.56 9.10 13.69
N VAL A 87 12.64 8.88 12.73
CA VAL A 87 12.44 9.78 11.58
C VAL A 87 11.80 11.09 12.04
N LEU A 88 10.85 11.05 12.95
CA LEU A 88 10.23 12.26 13.51
C LEU A 88 11.23 13.12 14.26
N ALA A 89 12.16 12.49 15.00
CA ALA A 89 13.25 13.19 15.69
C ALA A 89 14.34 13.72 14.73
N ARG A 90 14.53 13.06 13.57
CA ARG A 90 15.55 13.37 12.56
C ARG A 90 15.00 13.16 11.16
N PRO A 91 14.25 14.13 10.60
CA PRO A 91 13.57 13.99 9.31
C PRO A 91 14.49 13.68 8.13
N GLU A 92 15.75 14.09 8.19
CA GLU A 92 16.77 13.79 7.18
C GLU A 92 17.02 12.27 7.02
N ARG A 93 16.76 11.48 8.05
CA ARG A 93 16.89 10.03 8.00
C ARG A 93 15.87 9.34 7.09
N LEU A 94 14.79 10.02 6.75
CA LEU A 94 13.84 9.52 5.76
C LEU A 94 14.55 9.19 4.42
N GLY A 95 15.66 9.89 4.13
CA GLY A 95 16.52 9.62 2.98
C GLY A 95 17.23 8.27 3.00
N GLN A 96 17.25 7.56 4.12
CA GLN A 96 17.85 6.24 4.27
C GLN A 96 16.90 5.10 3.84
N LEU A 97 15.60 5.40 3.69
CA LEU A 97 14.65 4.43 3.18
C LEU A 97 14.88 4.19 1.69
N ALA A 98 15.13 2.96 1.33
CA ALA A 98 15.37 2.52 -0.04
C ALA A 98 14.65 1.19 -0.30
N CYS A 99 14.15 1.01 -1.52
CA CYS A 99 13.67 -0.27 -2.00
C CYS A 99 14.87 -1.09 -2.53
N GLU A 100 14.89 -2.39 -2.29
CA GLU A 100 15.95 -3.28 -2.76
C GLU A 100 15.37 -4.34 -3.72
N GLY A 101 15.50 -4.09 -5.02
CA GLY A 101 14.92 -4.99 -6.03
C GLY A 101 13.39 -5.09 -5.89
N LYS A 102 12.90 -6.28 -5.55
CA LYS A 102 11.47 -6.53 -5.31
C LYS A 102 11.04 -6.33 -3.85
N VAL A 103 11.95 -5.91 -2.96
CA VAL A 103 11.65 -5.68 -1.55
C VAL A 103 11.30 -4.22 -1.34
N PRO A 104 10.12 -3.92 -0.78
CA PRO A 104 9.71 -2.54 -0.46
C PRO A 104 10.57 -1.96 0.67
N ALA A 105 10.67 -0.62 0.71
CA ALA A 105 11.24 0.05 1.87
C ALA A 105 10.34 -0.17 3.11
N LEU A 106 10.94 -0.25 4.29
CA LEU A 106 10.21 -0.39 5.55
C LEU A 106 10.44 0.81 6.46
N LEU A 107 9.36 1.43 6.91
CA LEU A 107 9.35 2.34 8.04
C LEU A 107 8.55 1.69 9.18
N ALA A 108 9.27 1.16 10.17
CA ALA A 108 8.69 0.36 11.24
C ALA A 108 8.01 1.23 12.31
N ALA A 109 7.10 0.64 13.06
CA ALA A 109 6.48 1.23 14.23
C ALA A 109 7.53 1.70 15.26
N PRO A 110 7.20 2.65 16.14
CA PRO A 110 8.12 3.12 17.17
C PRO A 110 8.59 1.96 18.09
N GLU A 111 9.75 2.13 18.70
CA GLU A 111 10.30 1.09 19.58
C GLU A 111 9.51 0.98 20.89
N HIS A 112 8.97 2.09 21.36
CA HIS A 112 8.25 2.16 22.62
C HIS A 112 6.80 2.56 22.40
N VAL A 113 5.88 1.87 23.08
CA VAL A 113 4.42 2.06 22.96
C VAL A 113 3.98 3.48 23.36
N ASP A 114 4.67 4.09 24.30
CA ASP A 114 4.41 5.45 24.79
C ASP A 114 4.71 6.56 23.74
N ALA A 115 5.46 6.23 22.68
CA ALA A 115 5.68 7.14 21.56
C ALA A 115 4.45 7.29 20.63
N ALA A 116 3.45 6.42 20.74
CA ALA A 116 2.31 6.37 19.81
C ALA A 116 1.57 7.71 19.69
N GLU A 117 1.28 8.37 20.82
CA GLU A 117 0.56 9.66 20.84
C GLU A 117 1.36 10.76 20.12
N ALA A 118 2.67 10.84 20.38
CA ALA A 118 3.54 11.80 19.70
C ALA A 118 3.66 11.55 18.19
N VAL A 119 3.62 10.27 17.77
CA VAL A 119 3.59 9.89 16.35
C VAL A 119 2.28 10.33 15.72
N VAL A 120 1.13 10.09 16.35
CA VAL A 120 -0.18 10.46 15.80
C VAL A 120 -0.27 11.97 15.60
N ALA A 121 0.21 12.77 16.55
CA ALA A 121 0.22 14.23 16.44
C ALA A 121 1.04 14.75 15.24
N GLN A 122 2.08 14.02 14.82
CA GLN A 122 2.96 14.38 13.70
C GLN A 122 2.68 13.58 12.42
N ALA A 123 1.72 12.65 12.46
CA ALA A 123 1.39 11.79 11.34
C ALA A 123 1.03 12.55 10.05
N PRO A 124 0.29 13.68 10.06
CA PRO A 124 0.03 14.44 8.85
C PRO A 124 1.30 14.84 8.09
N ALA A 125 2.29 15.38 8.79
CA ALA A 125 3.54 15.80 8.19
C ALA A 125 4.39 14.61 7.70
N LEU A 126 4.41 13.52 8.47
CA LEU A 126 5.08 12.28 8.07
C LEU A 126 4.49 11.71 6.79
N LEU A 127 3.15 11.62 6.72
CA LEU A 127 2.46 11.09 5.54
C LEU A 127 2.69 11.96 4.30
N ASP A 128 2.70 13.27 4.44
CA ASP A 128 3.04 14.17 3.33
C ASP A 128 4.48 13.93 2.86
N ALA A 129 5.45 13.83 3.76
CA ALA A 129 6.85 13.60 3.44
C ALA A 129 7.12 12.24 2.74
N VAL A 130 6.47 11.16 3.18
CA VAL A 130 6.64 9.83 2.54
C VAL A 130 5.93 9.80 1.17
N ARG A 131 4.79 10.47 1.00
CA ARG A 131 4.07 10.57 -0.28
C ARG A 131 4.81 11.35 -1.37
N GLU A 132 5.75 12.18 -0.99
CA GLU A 132 6.65 12.87 -1.96
C GLU A 132 7.77 11.96 -2.46
N ARG A 133 8.10 10.89 -1.73
CA ARG A 133 9.27 10.03 -2.00
C ARG A 133 8.91 8.70 -2.63
N PHE A 134 7.73 8.16 -2.33
CA PHE A 134 7.29 6.84 -2.79
C PHE A 134 6.06 6.95 -3.68
N ASP A 135 5.96 6.04 -4.65
CA ASP A 135 4.83 5.99 -5.56
C ASP A 135 3.61 5.33 -4.88
N VAL A 136 3.89 4.34 -4.00
CA VAL A 136 2.88 3.65 -3.19
C VAL A 136 3.33 3.59 -1.74
N ILE A 137 2.42 3.86 -0.82
CA ILE A 137 2.58 3.67 0.62
C ILE A 137 1.49 2.73 1.09
N VAL A 138 1.85 1.52 1.50
CA VAL A 138 0.94 0.58 2.16
C VAL A 138 1.11 0.74 3.65
N ALA A 139 0.04 1.10 4.36
CA ALA A 139 0.08 1.33 5.80
C ALA A 139 -0.63 0.19 6.54
N ASN A 140 0.14 -0.61 7.32
CA ASN A 140 -0.41 -1.57 8.27
C ASN A 140 -1.03 -0.84 9.45
N THR A 141 -2.17 -1.32 9.98
CA THR A 141 -2.84 -0.70 11.12
C THR A 141 -3.10 -1.69 12.25
N GLY A 142 -3.16 -1.19 13.47
CA GLY A 142 -3.55 -1.97 14.63
C GLY A 142 -5.02 -2.43 14.62
N GLY A 143 -5.36 -3.30 15.55
CA GLY A 143 -6.72 -3.84 15.67
C GLY A 143 -7.70 -2.90 16.38
N ALA A 144 -7.22 -1.98 17.21
CA ALA A 144 -8.05 -1.03 17.94
C ALA A 144 -8.20 0.29 17.16
N TRP A 145 -9.43 0.65 16.83
CA TRP A 145 -9.74 1.90 16.13
C TRP A 145 -9.47 3.09 17.05
N ALA A 146 -8.60 3.99 16.59
CA ALA A 146 -8.19 5.19 17.29
C ALA A 146 -7.87 6.31 16.29
N GLU A 147 -7.38 7.46 16.76
CA GLU A 147 -7.13 8.66 15.96
C GLU A 147 -6.20 8.39 14.76
N GLN A 148 -5.21 7.49 14.89
CA GLN A 148 -4.33 7.12 13.78
C GLN A 148 -5.08 6.57 12.57
N HIS A 149 -6.21 5.86 12.77
CA HIS A 149 -7.04 5.38 11.67
C HIS A 149 -7.71 6.54 10.94
N ALA A 150 -8.25 7.53 11.67
CA ALA A 150 -8.85 8.71 11.07
C ALA A 150 -7.83 9.49 10.22
N VAL A 151 -6.64 9.74 10.75
CA VAL A 151 -5.56 10.45 10.05
C VAL A 151 -5.15 9.74 8.76
N LEU A 152 -5.04 8.40 8.78
CA LEU A 152 -4.72 7.62 7.58
C LEU A 152 -5.87 7.65 6.56
N LEU A 153 -7.09 7.39 7.00
CA LEU A 153 -8.26 7.26 6.12
C LEU A 153 -8.63 8.57 5.43
N GLU A 154 -8.56 9.70 6.15
CA GLU A 154 -8.79 11.04 5.57
C GLU A 154 -7.80 11.40 4.46
N ARG A 155 -6.60 10.84 4.50
CA ARG A 155 -5.54 11.09 3.51
C ARG A 155 -5.37 9.99 2.49
N SER A 156 -6.09 8.87 2.65
CA SER A 156 -5.95 7.71 1.80
C SER A 156 -6.40 7.97 0.37
N SER A 157 -5.72 7.33 -0.58
CA SER A 157 -6.17 7.26 -1.98
C SER A 157 -7.27 6.21 -2.14
N LYS A 158 -7.06 5.06 -1.51
CA LYS A 158 -8.01 3.97 -1.27
C LYS A 158 -7.66 3.33 0.07
N ALA A 159 -8.53 2.49 0.62
CA ALA A 159 -8.26 1.71 1.82
C ALA A 159 -8.74 0.26 1.64
N LEU A 160 -7.88 -0.71 1.91
CA LEU A 160 -8.29 -2.12 1.97
C LEU A 160 -9.00 -2.35 3.30
N PHE A 161 -10.29 -2.66 3.24
CA PHE A 161 -11.08 -2.97 4.42
C PHE A 161 -11.25 -4.50 4.49
N LEU A 162 -10.43 -5.16 5.31
CA LEU A 162 -10.45 -6.60 5.45
C LEU A 162 -11.60 -7.08 6.32
N VAL A 163 -12.30 -8.08 5.82
CA VAL A 163 -13.34 -8.82 6.51
C VAL A 163 -12.97 -10.31 6.41
N ASP A 164 -13.19 -11.09 7.42
CA ASP A 164 -13.07 -12.55 7.34
C ASP A 164 -14.44 -13.23 7.34
N GLN A 165 -14.48 -14.53 7.06
CA GLN A 165 -15.73 -15.29 6.89
C GLN A 165 -16.48 -15.58 8.21
N ARG A 166 -16.19 -14.85 9.31
CA ARG A 166 -16.90 -14.96 10.59
C ARG A 166 -18.00 -13.89 10.70
N ALA A 167 -19.16 -14.28 11.19
CA ALA A 167 -20.26 -13.33 11.43
C ALA A 167 -19.85 -12.16 12.37
N THR A 168 -18.99 -12.45 13.35
CA THR A 168 -18.45 -11.43 14.26
C THR A 168 -17.59 -10.38 13.55
N SER A 169 -16.84 -10.77 12.52
CA SER A 169 -16.03 -9.87 11.70
C SER A 169 -16.92 -8.96 10.85
N VAL A 170 -17.96 -9.50 10.24
CA VAL A 170 -18.95 -8.71 9.48
C VAL A 170 -19.65 -7.69 10.38
N HIS A 171 -20.09 -8.11 11.56
CA HIS A 171 -20.72 -7.20 12.53
C HIS A 171 -19.75 -6.12 13.01
N ALA A 172 -18.48 -6.45 13.28
CA ALA A 172 -17.47 -5.49 13.66
C ALA A 172 -17.18 -4.48 12.52
N THR A 173 -17.18 -4.96 11.25
CA THR A 173 -17.08 -4.10 10.07
C THR A 173 -18.22 -3.09 9.98
N GLN A 174 -19.47 -3.53 10.20
CA GLN A 174 -20.62 -2.62 10.22
C GLN A 174 -20.49 -1.55 11.31
N ARG A 175 -19.99 -1.90 12.49
CA ARG A 175 -19.73 -0.95 13.58
C ARG A 175 -18.62 0.05 13.25
N ALA A 176 -17.56 -0.41 12.57
CA ALA A 176 -16.48 0.46 12.13
C ALA A 176 -16.97 1.47 11.06
N LEU A 177 -17.81 1.01 10.12
CA LEU A 177 -18.45 1.88 9.13
C LEU A 177 -19.38 2.92 9.76
N ASP A 178 -20.16 2.52 10.79
CA ASP A 178 -20.99 3.46 11.56
C ASP A 178 -20.11 4.49 12.29
N LEU A 179 -18.98 4.08 12.85
CA LEU A 179 -18.01 5.00 13.44
C LEU A 179 -17.46 5.99 12.41
N CYS A 180 -17.04 5.50 11.24
CA CYS A 180 -16.59 6.37 10.14
C CYS A 180 -17.64 7.42 9.77
N ALA A 181 -18.89 6.99 9.60
CA ALA A 181 -19.99 7.88 9.26
C ALA A 181 -20.21 8.97 10.35
N ARG A 182 -20.16 8.61 11.63
CA ARG A 182 -20.28 9.56 12.74
C ARG A 182 -19.10 10.52 12.85
N CYS A 183 -17.89 10.07 12.47
CA CYS A 183 -16.70 10.90 12.45
C CYS A 183 -16.52 11.69 11.14
N GLY A 184 -17.45 11.55 10.17
CA GLY A 184 -17.35 12.25 8.88
C GLY A 184 -16.26 11.69 7.95
N ILE A 185 -15.75 10.48 8.21
CA ILE A 185 -14.77 9.81 7.36
C ILE A 185 -15.48 9.22 6.15
N ALA A 186 -15.03 9.60 4.95
CA ALA A 186 -15.59 9.09 3.71
C ALA A 186 -15.31 7.58 3.54
N VAL A 187 -16.34 6.81 3.19
CA VAL A 187 -16.23 5.36 2.98
C VAL A 187 -16.12 4.96 1.50
N ASN A 188 -16.30 5.90 0.58
CA ASN A 188 -16.18 5.65 -0.87
C ASN A 188 -14.81 5.09 -1.30
N PRO A 189 -13.68 5.45 -0.64
CA PRO A 189 -12.38 4.86 -0.96
C PRO A 189 -12.19 3.43 -0.48
N PHE A 190 -13.15 2.85 0.27
CA PHE A 190 -12.99 1.52 0.86
C PHE A 190 -13.18 0.43 -0.19
N LEU A 191 -12.22 -0.49 -0.23
CA LEU A 191 -12.23 -1.73 -0.99
C LEU A 191 -12.43 -2.87 0.00
N PHE A 192 -13.68 -3.37 0.07
CA PHE A 192 -13.99 -4.49 0.94
C PHE A 192 -13.36 -5.76 0.39
N THR A 193 -12.59 -6.42 1.22
CA THR A 193 -11.82 -7.60 0.83
C THR A 193 -12.07 -8.70 1.85
N LEU A 194 -12.72 -9.77 1.40
CA LEU A 194 -12.94 -10.97 2.19
C LEU A 194 -11.66 -11.79 2.18
N ASN A 195 -11.00 -11.89 3.32
CA ASN A 195 -9.74 -12.60 3.47
C ASN A 195 -9.95 -13.99 4.09
N GLY A 196 -9.09 -14.94 3.69
CA GLY A 196 -9.16 -16.32 4.18
C GLY A 196 -10.31 -17.11 3.57
N CYS A 197 -10.63 -16.86 2.28
CA CYS A 197 -11.68 -17.57 1.58
C CYS A 197 -11.32 -19.03 1.40
N GLY A 198 -12.07 -19.90 2.09
CA GLY A 198 -11.88 -21.35 2.05
C GLY A 198 -13.19 -22.11 1.83
N LYS A 199 -13.07 -23.37 1.40
CA LYS A 199 -14.23 -24.26 1.21
C LYS A 199 -14.91 -24.58 2.54
N GLY A 200 -16.23 -24.41 2.60
CA GLY A 200 -17.02 -24.74 3.78
C GLY A 200 -17.06 -23.65 4.86
N ALA A 201 -16.56 -22.46 4.57
CA ALA A 201 -16.72 -21.33 5.47
C ALA A 201 -18.20 -20.90 5.62
N PRO A 202 -18.60 -20.34 6.78
CA PRO A 202 -20.00 -20.05 7.09
C PRO A 202 -20.60 -18.90 6.26
N LEU A 203 -19.79 -17.99 5.74
CA LEU A 203 -20.24 -16.85 4.96
C LEU A 203 -19.51 -16.78 3.61
N SER A 204 -20.28 -16.56 2.54
CA SER A 204 -19.75 -16.24 1.20
C SER A 204 -19.52 -14.73 1.02
N SER A 205 -18.83 -14.34 -0.04
CA SER A 205 -18.71 -12.94 -0.44
C SER A 205 -20.05 -12.28 -0.73
N MET A 206 -21.03 -13.05 -1.24
CA MET A 206 -22.39 -12.56 -1.44
C MET A 206 -23.09 -12.24 -0.11
N ASP A 207 -22.93 -13.10 0.91
CA ASP A 207 -23.50 -12.84 2.25
C ASP A 207 -22.87 -11.57 2.85
N VAL A 208 -21.56 -11.42 2.72
CA VAL A 208 -20.83 -10.23 3.18
C VAL A 208 -21.26 -8.99 2.42
N SER A 209 -21.38 -9.08 1.08
CA SER A 209 -21.87 -7.98 0.24
C SER A 209 -23.28 -7.54 0.68
N CYS A 210 -24.21 -8.47 0.88
CA CYS A 210 -25.55 -8.16 1.37
C CYS A 210 -25.51 -7.47 2.74
N ALA A 211 -24.69 -7.95 3.67
CA ALA A 211 -24.52 -7.35 4.99
C ALA A 211 -23.92 -5.94 4.93
N LEU A 212 -23.11 -5.64 3.90
CA LEU A 212 -22.49 -4.35 3.63
C LEU A 212 -23.29 -3.52 2.59
N LYS A 213 -24.61 -3.74 2.52
CA LYS A 213 -25.55 -2.96 1.69
C LYS A 213 -25.26 -3.02 0.19
N GLY A 214 -24.81 -4.16 -0.31
CA GLY A 214 -24.50 -4.39 -1.72
C GLY A 214 -23.12 -3.88 -2.16
N ALA A 215 -22.23 -3.63 -1.23
CA ALA A 215 -20.84 -3.25 -1.57
C ALA A 215 -20.16 -4.38 -2.36
N HIS A 216 -19.32 -4.00 -3.33
CA HIS A 216 -18.45 -4.98 -3.98
C HIS A 216 -17.42 -5.54 -2.99
N VAL A 217 -17.21 -6.85 -3.01
CA VAL A 217 -16.30 -7.56 -2.12
C VAL A 217 -15.32 -8.37 -2.96
N HIS A 218 -14.03 -8.03 -2.87
CA HIS A 218 -12.96 -8.84 -3.44
C HIS A 218 -12.70 -10.07 -2.55
N GLU A 219 -12.31 -11.18 -3.14
CA GLU A 219 -11.99 -12.40 -2.40
C GLU A 219 -10.48 -12.64 -2.42
N LEU A 220 -9.92 -12.99 -1.26
CA LEU A 220 -8.54 -13.47 -1.15
C LEU A 220 -8.57 -14.88 -0.53
N SER A 221 -7.81 -15.79 -1.15
CA SER A 221 -7.65 -17.16 -0.67
C SER A 221 -7.03 -17.19 0.72
N ASP A 222 -7.26 -18.29 1.43
CA ASP A 222 -6.66 -18.55 2.75
C ASP A 222 -5.11 -18.62 2.70
N GLY A 223 -4.54 -19.12 1.60
CA GLY A 223 -3.11 -19.27 1.44
C GLY A 223 -2.49 -20.43 2.22
N GLY A 224 -3.26 -21.07 3.13
CA GLY A 224 -2.83 -22.25 3.88
C GLY A 224 -1.84 -21.96 5.03
N ALA A 225 -1.33 -23.05 5.62
CA ALA A 225 -0.44 -23.00 6.79
C ALA A 225 0.90 -22.30 6.48
N ASP A 226 1.37 -22.38 5.26
CA ASP A 226 2.66 -21.81 4.82
C ASP A 226 2.73 -20.29 5.04
N VAL A 227 1.58 -19.60 4.93
CA VAL A 227 1.52 -18.14 5.15
C VAL A 227 1.93 -17.81 6.58
N GLU A 228 1.34 -18.49 7.57
CA GLU A 228 1.65 -18.23 8.99
C GLU A 228 3.09 -18.63 9.32
N GLU A 229 3.55 -19.81 8.87
CA GLU A 229 4.86 -20.36 9.17
C GLU A 229 5.97 -19.49 8.56
N LEU A 230 5.88 -19.14 7.27
CA LEU A 230 6.92 -18.38 6.59
C LEU A 230 6.96 -16.92 7.07
N LEU A 231 5.81 -16.29 7.28
CA LEU A 231 5.78 -14.93 7.80
C LEU A 231 6.29 -14.86 9.25
N ALA A 232 5.93 -15.81 10.12
CA ALA A 232 6.45 -15.87 11.48
C ALA A 232 7.98 -16.06 11.51
N ALA A 233 8.53 -16.75 10.51
CA ALA A 233 9.97 -16.94 10.35
C ALA A 233 10.69 -15.73 9.70
N GLY A 234 9.96 -14.70 9.23
CA GLY A 234 10.52 -13.55 8.49
C GLY A 234 10.94 -13.91 7.06
N LEU A 235 10.34 -14.94 6.46
CA LEU A 235 10.67 -15.50 5.15
C LEU A 235 9.63 -15.11 4.09
N VAL A 236 9.22 -13.84 4.07
CA VAL A 236 8.20 -13.35 3.12
C VAL A 236 8.59 -13.56 1.65
N VAL A 237 9.88 -13.48 1.32
CA VAL A 237 10.36 -13.70 -0.05
C VAL A 237 10.13 -15.15 -0.48
N ASP A 238 10.37 -16.11 0.41
CA ASP A 238 10.11 -17.52 0.14
C ASP A 238 8.61 -17.78 -0.09
N LEU A 239 7.73 -17.11 0.67
CA LEU A 239 6.29 -17.17 0.45
C LEU A 239 5.89 -16.65 -0.93
N ILE A 240 6.47 -15.52 -1.36
CA ILE A 240 6.23 -14.92 -2.68
C ILE A 240 6.73 -15.84 -3.80
N ASP A 241 7.93 -16.35 -3.66
CA ASP A 241 8.56 -17.23 -4.67
C ASP A 241 7.85 -18.59 -4.80
N SER A 242 7.14 -19.04 -3.75
CA SER A 242 6.30 -20.23 -3.77
C SER A 242 5.02 -20.07 -4.61
N ARG A 243 4.70 -18.86 -5.07
CA ARG A 243 3.46 -18.51 -5.77
C ARG A 243 2.21 -18.95 -5.00
N ASN A 244 2.21 -18.60 -3.71
CA ASN A 244 1.09 -18.90 -2.82
C ASN A 244 -0.19 -18.19 -3.29
N ASP A 245 -1.34 -18.90 -3.25
CA ASP A 245 -2.64 -18.42 -3.74
C ASP A 245 -3.07 -17.08 -3.10
N LEU A 246 -2.72 -16.83 -1.83
CA LEU A 246 -2.99 -15.55 -1.18
C LEU A 246 -2.17 -14.43 -1.83
N PHE A 247 -0.88 -14.66 -2.10
CA PHE A 247 -0.04 -13.67 -2.74
C PHE A 247 -0.49 -13.37 -4.17
N GLU A 248 -0.83 -14.40 -4.96
CA GLU A 248 -1.35 -14.22 -6.33
C GLU A 248 -2.63 -13.37 -6.33
N GLY A 249 -3.58 -13.65 -5.41
CA GLY A 249 -4.79 -12.84 -5.26
C GLY A 249 -4.51 -11.40 -4.83
N VAL A 250 -3.53 -11.18 -3.96
CA VAL A 250 -3.11 -9.82 -3.57
C VAL A 250 -2.42 -9.11 -4.74
N GLU A 251 -1.58 -9.79 -5.52
CA GLU A 251 -0.92 -9.22 -6.71
C GLU A 251 -1.93 -8.78 -7.76
N GLU A 252 -2.96 -9.61 -8.04
CA GLU A 252 -4.05 -9.27 -8.95
C GLU A 252 -4.83 -8.05 -8.45
N LEU A 253 -5.19 -8.02 -7.17
CA LEU A 253 -5.88 -6.89 -6.56
C LEU A 253 -5.06 -5.60 -6.66
N MET A 254 -3.76 -5.66 -6.38
CA MET A 254 -2.88 -4.50 -6.47
C MET A 254 -2.72 -4.01 -7.91
N ALA A 255 -2.64 -4.91 -8.89
CA ALA A 255 -2.60 -4.54 -10.31
C ALA A 255 -3.89 -3.85 -10.77
N GLU A 256 -5.04 -4.22 -10.22
CA GLU A 256 -6.33 -3.60 -10.53
C GLU A 256 -6.45 -2.19 -9.94
N ILE A 257 -6.03 -2.00 -8.67
CA ILE A 257 -6.32 -0.77 -7.93
C ILE A 257 -5.26 0.32 -8.07
N LEU A 258 -4.03 -0.03 -8.47
CA LEU A 258 -2.94 0.94 -8.57
C LEU A 258 -3.01 1.74 -9.88
N PRO A 259 -2.87 3.07 -9.82
CA PRO A 259 -2.89 3.90 -11.00
C PRO A 259 -1.68 3.63 -11.91
N GLY A 260 -1.90 3.54 -13.22
CA GLY A 260 -0.85 3.38 -14.22
C GLY A 260 -0.42 1.93 -14.52
N VAL A 261 -0.80 0.96 -13.70
CA VAL A 261 -0.49 -0.47 -13.93
C VAL A 261 -1.49 -1.11 -14.88
N SER A 262 -2.76 -0.77 -14.78
CA SER A 262 -3.86 -1.33 -15.62
C SER A 262 -3.67 -1.11 -17.12
N ALA A 263 -2.93 -0.08 -17.55
CA ALA A 263 -2.67 0.19 -18.96
C ALA A 263 -1.62 -0.74 -19.59
N ALA A 264 -0.71 -1.31 -18.81
CA ALA A 264 0.36 -2.18 -19.30
C ALA A 264 -0.10 -3.64 -19.51
N ALA A 265 -1.08 -4.12 -18.73
CA ALA A 265 -1.60 -5.47 -18.81
C ALA A 265 -2.49 -5.70 -20.06
N GLY A 266 -3.11 -4.63 -20.61
CA GLY A 266 -3.94 -4.69 -21.82
C GLY A 266 -3.17 -4.81 -23.13
N SER A 267 -1.91 -4.35 -23.16
CA SER A 267 -1.11 -4.32 -24.41
C SER A 267 -0.36 -5.63 -24.72
N SER A 268 -0.32 -6.57 -23.80
CA SER A 268 0.42 -7.84 -23.96
C SER A 268 -0.44 -9.00 -24.48
N ARG A 269 -1.75 -8.79 -24.76
CA ARG A 269 -2.65 -9.83 -25.25
C ARG A 269 -3.04 -9.74 -26.72
N GLU A 270 -2.54 -8.75 -27.47
CA GLU A 270 -2.64 -8.75 -28.94
C GLU A 270 -1.37 -9.36 -29.54
N GLY A 271 -1.31 -10.67 -29.56
CA GLY A 271 -0.38 -11.43 -30.39
C GLY A 271 -0.88 -11.47 -31.84
N PRO A 272 -0.01 -11.54 -32.86
CA PRO A 272 -0.41 -11.41 -34.26
C PRO A 272 -1.23 -12.62 -34.67
N GLY A 273 -2.52 -12.35 -35.00
CA GLY A 273 -3.34 -13.29 -35.73
C GLY A 273 -2.83 -13.40 -37.17
N MET A 274 -2.46 -14.60 -37.55
CA MET A 274 -2.43 -15.03 -38.96
C MET A 274 -3.72 -15.73 -39.33
#